data_479133dbd16d56c420035eb308bf223b
#
_entry.id   479133dbd16d56c420035eb308bf223b
#
_cell.length_a   1.000
_cell.length_b   1.000
_cell.length_c   1.000
_cell.angle_alpha   90.00
_cell.angle_beta   90.00
_cell.angle_gamma   90.00
#
_symmetry.space_group_name_H-M   'P 1'
#
loop_
_entity.id
_entity.type
_entity.pdbx_description
1 polymer ?
#
loop_
_entity_poly.entity_id
_entity_poly.type
_entity_poly.pdbx_seq_one_letter_code
_entity_poly.pdbx_strand_id
1 'polypeptide(L)'
;RVYFIKVLNSIIKNDIKCIDGVKYIKSNEYFSPYLITGNSGLIIELIKFSKNNNTMKFDEWIRSLSEGISYTYAKGTSLYYGLAGLGLANAWLYYYFKETSFLKTSIKICEHIFDFSIKQNTKTILIDPMSEEIDYTYSKGMLGQLYFINELLNIIKE
;
A
#
# COMPACT_ATOMS: atom_id res chain seq x y z
N ARG A 1 -18.17 8.82 -11.92
CA ARG A 1 -17.47 8.01 -12.94
C ARG A 1 -16.66 8.86 -13.92
N VAL A 2 -17.28 9.82 -14.62
CA VAL A 2 -16.59 10.71 -15.60
C VAL A 2 -15.49 11.52 -14.93
N TYR A 3 -15.70 12.02 -13.71
CA TYR A 3 -14.74 12.83 -12.99
C TYR A 3 -13.49 12.01 -12.58
N PHE A 4 -13.69 10.79 -12.07
CA PHE A 4 -12.59 9.89 -11.73
C PHE A 4 -11.69 9.61 -12.94
N ILE A 5 -12.28 9.28 -14.10
CA ILE A 5 -11.51 9.02 -15.32
C ILE A 5 -10.73 10.25 -15.78
N LYS A 6 -11.29 11.46 -15.66
CA LYS A 6 -10.59 12.71 -16.00
C LYS A 6 -9.37 12.94 -15.09
N VAL A 7 -9.54 12.78 -13.77
CA VAL A 7 -8.46 12.91 -12.80
C VAL A 7 -7.39 11.85 -13.05
N LEU A 8 -7.76 10.60 -13.25
CA LEU A 8 -6.85 9.52 -13.54
C LEU A 8 -6.03 9.78 -14.82
N ASN A 9 -6.68 10.21 -15.90
CA ASN A 9 -5.98 10.55 -17.14
C ASN A 9 -4.99 11.71 -16.95
N SER A 10 -5.31 12.67 -16.08
CA SER A 10 -4.38 13.75 -15.72
C SER A 10 -3.16 13.20 -14.98
N ILE A 11 -3.37 12.34 -13.98
CA ILE A 11 -2.28 11.68 -13.22
C ILE A 11 -1.39 10.86 -14.17
N ILE A 12 -2.00 10.03 -15.02
CA ILE A 12 -1.28 9.19 -15.99
C ILE A 12 -0.41 10.05 -16.90
N LYS A 13 -0.93 11.16 -17.41
CA LYS A 13 -0.24 12.02 -18.36
C LYS A 13 0.88 12.83 -17.73
N ASN A 14 0.66 13.34 -16.52
CA ASN A 14 1.51 14.37 -15.93
C ASN A 14 2.45 13.82 -14.85
N ASP A 15 1.98 12.86 -14.05
CA ASP A 15 2.61 12.47 -12.78
C ASP A 15 3.25 11.09 -12.82
N ILE A 16 2.88 10.22 -13.78
CA ILE A 16 3.53 8.92 -13.93
C ILE A 16 4.77 9.02 -14.79
N LYS A 17 5.87 8.52 -14.26
CA LYS A 17 7.16 8.39 -14.96
C LYS A 17 7.58 6.93 -15.01
N CYS A 18 8.36 6.58 -16.02
CA CYS A 18 8.94 5.25 -16.17
C CYS A 18 10.45 5.34 -15.96
N ILE A 19 10.99 4.50 -15.08
CA ILE A 19 12.43 4.36 -14.86
C ILE A 19 12.74 2.86 -14.95
N ASP A 20 13.65 2.48 -15.80
CA ASP A 20 14.07 1.10 -16.02
C ASP A 20 12.89 0.13 -16.25
N GLY A 21 11.86 0.61 -16.95
CA GLY A 21 10.65 -0.15 -17.24
C GLY A 21 9.58 -0.11 -16.16
N VAL A 22 9.89 0.36 -14.95
CA VAL A 22 8.97 0.42 -13.82
C VAL A 22 8.26 1.77 -13.77
N LYS A 23 6.95 1.76 -13.57
CA LYS A 23 6.13 2.97 -13.48
C LYS A 23 5.98 3.44 -12.03
N TYR A 24 6.21 4.73 -11.83
CA TYR A 24 6.10 5.39 -10.52
C TYR A 24 5.27 6.67 -10.62
N ILE A 25 4.55 6.98 -9.55
CA ILE A 25 4.03 8.33 -9.34
C ILE A 25 5.19 9.20 -8.88
N LYS A 26 5.41 10.30 -9.60
CA LYS A 26 6.36 11.32 -9.20
C LYS A 26 5.69 12.29 -8.23
N SER A 27 6.12 12.25 -6.97
CA SER A 27 5.73 13.24 -5.96
C SER A 27 6.89 14.22 -5.76
N ASN A 28 6.74 15.46 -6.28
CA ASN A 28 7.81 16.45 -6.35
C ASN A 28 9.04 15.91 -7.14
N GLU A 29 10.18 15.73 -6.49
CA GLU A 29 11.41 15.22 -7.11
C GLU A 29 11.65 13.73 -6.86
N TYR A 30 10.77 13.06 -6.08
CA TYR A 30 10.95 11.68 -5.65
C TYR A 30 9.89 10.76 -6.22
N PHE A 31 10.28 9.51 -6.45
CA PHE A 31 9.37 8.41 -6.76
C PHE A 31 8.84 7.83 -5.46
N SER A 32 7.52 7.77 -5.33
CA SER A 32 6.90 7.33 -4.09
C SER A 32 6.19 5.99 -4.25
N PRO A 33 6.56 4.97 -3.48
CA PRO A 33 5.80 3.73 -3.41
C PRO A 33 4.62 3.80 -2.43
N TYR A 34 4.54 4.84 -1.60
CA TYR A 34 3.70 4.92 -0.42
C TYR A 34 2.21 5.12 -0.70
N LEU A 35 1.39 4.91 0.36
CA LEU A 35 -0.07 4.96 0.24
C LEU A 35 -0.58 6.36 -0.11
N ILE A 36 -0.10 7.40 0.59
CA ILE A 36 -0.67 8.75 0.44
C ILE A 36 -0.16 9.50 -0.78
N THR A 37 1.07 9.26 -1.21
CA THR A 37 1.73 10.05 -2.25
C THR A 37 2.22 9.24 -3.44
N GLY A 38 1.91 7.95 -3.51
CA GLY A 38 2.57 7.07 -4.47
C GLY A 38 1.74 5.91 -5.02
N ASN A 39 2.48 4.92 -5.54
CA ASN A 39 1.91 3.79 -6.26
C ASN A 39 0.88 3.01 -5.45
N SER A 40 1.12 2.76 -4.16
CA SER A 40 0.22 1.97 -3.32
C SER A 40 -1.19 2.53 -3.26
N GLY A 41 -1.34 3.84 -3.10
CA GLY A 41 -2.66 4.47 -3.09
C GLY A 41 -3.36 4.41 -4.43
N LEU A 42 -2.65 4.69 -5.51
CA LEU A 42 -3.23 4.63 -6.86
C LEU A 42 -3.65 3.20 -7.22
N ILE A 43 -2.84 2.18 -6.89
CA ILE A 43 -3.18 0.76 -7.10
C ILE A 43 -4.50 0.43 -6.43
N ILE A 44 -4.66 0.76 -5.14
CA ILE A 44 -5.88 0.44 -4.39
C ILE A 44 -7.11 1.12 -5.03
N GLU A 45 -7.00 2.39 -5.39
CA GLU A 45 -8.12 3.10 -6.00
C GLU A 45 -8.45 2.60 -7.41
N LEU A 46 -7.46 2.17 -8.20
CA LEU A 46 -7.70 1.52 -9.50
C LEU A 46 -8.40 0.19 -9.33
N ILE A 47 -8.00 -0.64 -8.36
CA ILE A 47 -8.64 -1.93 -8.05
C ILE A 47 -10.10 -1.71 -7.63
N LYS A 48 -10.35 -0.80 -6.68
CA LYS A 48 -11.72 -0.46 -6.24
C LYS A 48 -12.59 0.01 -7.40
N PHE A 49 -12.05 0.88 -8.26
CA PHE A 49 -12.77 1.35 -9.44
C PHE A 49 -13.07 0.19 -10.40
N SER A 50 -12.09 -0.67 -10.68
CA SER A 50 -12.24 -1.81 -11.60
C SER A 50 -13.31 -2.80 -11.10
N LYS A 51 -13.28 -3.14 -9.81
CA LYS A 51 -14.28 -4.00 -9.17
C LYS A 51 -15.68 -3.39 -9.21
N ASN A 52 -15.83 -2.14 -8.80
CA ASN A 52 -17.12 -1.45 -8.75
C ASN A 52 -17.76 -1.22 -10.13
N ASN A 53 -16.97 -1.24 -11.20
CA ASN A 53 -17.46 -1.02 -12.56
C ASN A 53 -17.34 -2.28 -13.44
N ASN A 54 -16.93 -3.41 -12.88
CA ASN A 54 -16.69 -4.67 -13.59
C ASN A 54 -15.88 -4.47 -14.88
N THR A 55 -14.68 -3.87 -14.75
CA THR A 55 -13.84 -3.52 -15.90
C THR A 55 -12.38 -3.92 -15.66
N MET A 56 -11.71 -4.46 -16.68
CA MET A 56 -10.29 -4.78 -16.68
C MET A 56 -9.42 -3.69 -17.34
N LYS A 57 -10.00 -2.54 -17.64
CA LYS A 57 -9.33 -1.47 -18.39
C LYS A 57 -8.01 -1.01 -17.78
N PHE A 58 -7.82 -1.18 -16.49
CA PHE A 58 -6.66 -0.70 -15.76
C PHE A 58 -5.68 -1.80 -15.32
N ASP A 59 -5.90 -3.04 -15.70
CA ASP A 59 -5.07 -4.18 -15.25
C ASP A 59 -3.59 -4.02 -15.58
N GLU A 60 -3.26 -3.59 -16.80
CA GLU A 60 -1.87 -3.33 -17.20
C GLU A 60 -1.24 -2.20 -16.38
N TRP A 61 -2.02 -1.17 -16.05
CA TRP A 61 -1.56 -0.08 -15.18
C TRP A 61 -1.31 -0.55 -13.76
N ILE A 62 -2.26 -1.32 -13.20
CA ILE A 62 -2.13 -1.88 -11.85
C ILE A 62 -0.88 -2.76 -11.77
N ARG A 63 -0.65 -3.64 -12.75
CA ARG A 63 0.53 -4.51 -12.79
C ARG A 63 1.82 -3.70 -12.89
N SER A 64 1.90 -2.77 -13.81
CA SER A 64 3.11 -1.97 -14.01
C SER A 64 3.42 -1.07 -12.79
N LEU A 65 2.41 -0.55 -12.09
CA LEU A 65 2.59 0.19 -10.84
C LEU A 65 3.00 -0.73 -9.68
N SER A 66 2.54 -2.00 -9.67
CA SER A 66 2.88 -2.93 -8.60
C SER A 66 4.36 -3.31 -8.56
N GLU A 67 5.06 -3.23 -9.69
CA GLU A 67 6.52 -3.42 -9.75
C GLU A 67 7.28 -2.36 -8.95
N GLY A 68 6.71 -1.15 -8.80
CA GLY A 68 7.28 -0.04 -8.04
C GLY A 68 6.99 -0.05 -6.54
N ILE A 69 6.30 -1.07 -6.00
CA ILE A 69 6.02 -1.18 -4.58
C ILE A 69 6.79 -2.34 -3.96
N SER A 70 8.01 -2.07 -3.53
CA SER A 70 8.82 -3.04 -2.79
C SER A 70 8.92 -2.65 -1.32
N TYR A 71 8.70 -3.62 -0.42
CA TYR A 71 8.83 -3.39 1.03
C TYR A 71 10.26 -3.04 1.47
N THR A 72 11.26 -3.33 0.65
CA THR A 72 12.67 -3.05 0.96
C THR A 72 12.99 -1.56 1.01
N TYR A 73 12.12 -0.70 0.48
CA TYR A 73 12.34 0.75 0.47
C TYR A 73 11.72 1.48 1.67
N ALA A 74 10.79 0.85 2.38
CA ALA A 74 10.15 1.49 3.52
C ALA A 74 11.00 1.34 4.79
N LYS A 75 11.32 2.47 5.43
CA LYS A 75 12.08 2.52 6.68
C LYS A 75 11.20 2.43 7.92
N GLY A 76 9.95 2.91 7.82
CA GLY A 76 8.98 2.90 8.91
C GLY A 76 7.85 1.91 8.68
N THR A 77 7.03 1.70 9.70
CA THR A 77 5.91 0.75 9.70
C THR A 77 4.54 1.41 9.50
N SER A 78 4.49 2.74 9.40
CA SER A 78 3.26 3.52 9.31
C SER A 78 2.39 3.18 8.09
N LEU A 79 1.10 3.56 8.16
CA LEU A 79 0.17 3.31 7.06
C LEU A 79 0.44 4.22 5.86
N TYR A 80 0.67 5.52 6.10
CA TYR A 80 0.76 6.50 5.00
C TYR A 80 2.10 6.49 4.28
N TYR A 81 3.20 6.32 5.01
CA TYR A 81 4.57 6.45 4.50
C TYR A 81 5.46 5.26 4.85
N GLY A 82 4.88 4.12 5.18
CA GLY A 82 5.60 2.94 5.65
C GLY A 82 5.07 1.62 5.15
N LEU A 83 5.54 0.57 5.80
CA LEU A 83 5.29 -0.82 5.45
C LEU A 83 3.80 -1.18 5.45
N ALA A 84 3.00 -0.67 6.40
CA ALA A 84 1.58 -1.00 6.47
C ALA A 84 0.83 -0.59 5.19
N GLY A 85 1.18 0.56 4.59
CA GLY A 85 0.60 0.99 3.31
C GLY A 85 1.01 0.10 2.12
N LEU A 86 2.27 -0.33 2.09
CA LEU A 86 2.75 -1.28 1.07
C LEU A 86 2.10 -2.66 1.23
N GLY A 87 1.98 -3.13 2.48
CA GLY A 87 1.29 -4.38 2.81
C GLY A 87 -0.17 -4.36 2.39
N LEU A 88 -0.86 -3.25 2.66
CA LEU A 88 -2.25 -3.05 2.25
C LEU A 88 -2.41 -3.12 0.72
N ALA A 89 -1.54 -2.45 -0.03
CA ALA A 89 -1.59 -2.50 -1.50
C ALA A 89 -1.36 -3.93 -2.02
N ASN A 90 -0.40 -4.67 -1.45
CA ASN A 90 -0.17 -6.07 -1.81
C ASN A 90 -1.37 -6.97 -1.46
N ALA A 91 -2.05 -6.75 -0.32
CA ALA A 91 -3.28 -7.46 0.02
C ALA A 91 -4.39 -7.21 -1.02
N TRP A 92 -4.58 -5.95 -1.44
CA TRP A 92 -5.53 -5.59 -2.50
C TRP A 92 -5.15 -6.16 -3.87
N LEU A 93 -3.87 -6.24 -4.23
CA LEU A 93 -3.38 -6.90 -5.45
C LEU A 93 -3.70 -8.40 -5.42
N TYR A 94 -3.48 -9.07 -4.29
CA TYR A 94 -3.89 -10.46 -4.12
C TYR A 94 -5.41 -10.64 -4.25
N TYR A 95 -6.17 -9.78 -3.58
CA TYR A 95 -7.65 -9.81 -3.68
C TYR A 95 -8.12 -9.71 -5.13
N TYR A 96 -7.47 -8.88 -5.94
CA TYR A 96 -7.86 -8.61 -7.32
C TYR A 96 -7.38 -9.66 -8.31
N PHE A 97 -6.08 -9.99 -8.29
CA PHE A 97 -5.47 -10.92 -9.25
C PHE A 97 -5.43 -12.37 -8.78
N LYS A 98 -5.64 -12.65 -7.49
CA LYS A 98 -5.49 -13.96 -6.84
C LYS A 98 -4.09 -14.58 -6.99
N GLU A 99 -3.06 -13.78 -7.23
CA GLU A 99 -1.66 -14.20 -7.30
C GLU A 99 -1.03 -14.30 -5.92
N THR A 100 -0.62 -15.51 -5.52
CA THR A 100 -0.10 -15.80 -4.17
C THR A 100 1.19 -15.07 -3.80
N SER A 101 1.95 -14.58 -4.78
CA SER A 101 3.14 -13.75 -4.56
C SER A 101 2.82 -12.48 -3.78
N PHE A 102 1.72 -11.80 -4.13
CA PHE A 102 1.27 -10.60 -3.42
C PHE A 102 0.83 -10.91 -1.98
N LEU A 103 0.12 -12.03 -1.79
CA LEU A 103 -0.26 -12.46 -0.44
C LEU A 103 0.97 -12.75 0.43
N LYS A 104 1.95 -13.48 -0.09
CA LYS A 104 3.20 -13.78 0.61
C LYS A 104 3.94 -12.50 1.00
N THR A 105 3.98 -11.51 0.09
CA THR A 105 4.59 -10.21 0.38
C THR A 105 3.85 -9.47 1.49
N SER A 106 2.51 -9.45 1.44
CA SER A 106 1.69 -8.79 2.47
C SER A 106 1.86 -9.44 3.84
N ILE A 107 1.88 -10.80 3.92
CA ILE A 107 2.12 -11.53 5.17
C ILE A 107 3.53 -11.21 5.71
N LYS A 108 4.55 -11.25 4.87
CA LYS A 108 5.93 -10.93 5.27
C LYS A 108 6.06 -9.50 5.81
N ILE A 109 5.34 -8.55 5.22
CA ILE A 109 5.27 -7.17 5.74
C ILE A 109 4.59 -7.16 7.11
N CYS A 110 3.49 -7.90 7.29
CA CYS A 110 2.80 -8.00 8.57
C CYS A 110 3.73 -8.56 9.66
N GLU A 111 4.45 -9.65 9.38
CA GLU A 111 5.46 -10.23 10.29
C GLU A 111 6.52 -9.20 10.65
N HIS A 112 7.06 -8.48 9.66
CA HIS A 112 8.08 -7.45 9.88
C HIS A 112 7.57 -6.29 10.75
N ILE A 113 6.30 -5.90 10.64
CA ILE A 113 5.70 -4.90 11.54
C ILE A 113 5.68 -5.41 12.99
N PHE A 114 5.39 -6.70 13.19
CA PHE A 114 5.43 -7.29 14.53
C PHE A 114 6.83 -7.39 15.13
N ASP A 115 7.91 -7.45 14.32
CA ASP A 115 9.28 -7.42 14.81
C ASP A 115 9.61 -6.12 15.58
N PHE A 116 8.91 -5.02 15.25
CA PHE A 116 9.02 -3.75 15.97
C PHE A 116 8.03 -3.61 17.14
N SER A 117 7.30 -4.67 17.50
CA SER A 117 6.37 -4.61 18.62
C SER A 117 7.09 -4.66 19.97
N ILE A 118 6.51 -3.96 20.95
CA ILE A 118 6.93 -4.05 22.35
C ILE A 118 5.84 -4.71 23.18
N LYS A 119 6.25 -5.49 24.20
CA LYS A 119 5.33 -6.05 25.18
C LYS A 119 5.31 -5.16 26.41
N GLN A 120 4.14 -4.67 26.77
CA GLN A 120 3.90 -3.91 27.98
C GLN A 120 2.79 -4.59 28.78
N ASN A 121 3.15 -5.26 29.89
CA ASN A 121 2.27 -6.14 30.64
C ASN A 121 1.69 -7.26 29.74
N THR A 122 0.35 -7.31 29.62
CA THR A 122 -0.37 -8.28 28.77
C THR A 122 -0.67 -7.76 27.36
N LYS A 123 -0.20 -6.56 27.02
CA LYS A 123 -0.51 -5.90 25.73
C LYS A 123 0.70 -5.91 24.82
N THR A 124 0.44 -6.10 23.53
CA THR A 124 1.41 -5.86 22.45
C THR A 124 1.15 -4.49 21.83
N ILE A 125 2.15 -3.65 21.76
CA ILE A 125 2.09 -2.31 21.17
C ILE A 125 2.94 -2.34 19.92
N LEU A 126 2.35 -2.01 18.78
CA LEU A 126 3.06 -1.85 17.52
C LEU A 126 3.65 -0.45 17.47
N ILE A 127 4.94 -0.34 17.18
CA ILE A 127 5.65 0.93 17.11
C ILE A 127 6.19 1.15 15.69
N ASP A 128 6.32 2.41 15.31
CA ASP A 128 7.06 2.79 14.11
C ASP A 128 8.52 3.08 14.53
N PRO A 129 9.52 2.33 14.01
CA PRO A 129 10.92 2.54 14.37
C PRO A 129 11.47 3.92 13.97
N MET A 130 10.72 4.66 13.14
CA MET A 130 11.06 6.03 12.75
C MET A 130 10.42 7.08 13.67
N SER A 131 9.64 6.66 14.67
CA SER A 131 9.02 7.54 15.67
C SER A 131 9.79 7.48 16.98
N GLU A 132 10.03 8.64 17.61
CA GLU A 132 10.65 8.73 18.93
C GLU A 132 9.69 8.34 20.06
N GLU A 133 8.38 8.39 19.80
CA GLU A 133 7.33 8.11 20.76
C GLU A 133 6.32 7.09 20.23
N ILE A 134 5.54 6.47 21.13
CA ILE A 134 4.42 5.60 20.75
C ILE A 134 3.33 6.47 20.14
N ASP A 135 3.11 6.29 18.85
CA ASP A 135 2.08 6.99 18.08
C ASP A 135 0.85 6.08 17.89
N TYR A 136 -0.31 6.55 18.32
CA TYR A 136 -1.58 5.82 18.17
C TYR A 136 -2.40 6.31 16.97
N THR A 137 -1.92 7.26 16.18
CA THR A 137 -2.68 7.81 15.05
C THR A 137 -2.89 6.81 13.93
N TYR A 138 -3.89 7.10 13.09
CA TYR A 138 -4.19 6.28 11.91
C TYR A 138 -3.12 6.43 10.81
N SER A 139 -2.60 7.62 10.64
CA SER A 139 -1.67 7.91 9.52
C SER A 139 -0.25 7.38 9.75
N LYS A 140 0.27 7.54 10.96
CA LYS A 140 1.66 7.24 11.31
C LYS A 140 1.82 6.15 12.36
N GLY A 141 0.81 5.92 13.16
CA GLY A 141 0.88 5.10 14.36
C GLY A 141 0.17 3.75 14.26
N MET A 142 -0.04 3.18 15.45
CA MET A 142 -0.56 1.84 15.66
C MET A 142 -1.92 1.59 15.02
N LEU A 143 -2.84 2.57 15.03
CA LEU A 143 -4.17 2.38 14.43
C LEU A 143 -4.10 2.12 12.92
N GLY A 144 -3.16 2.75 12.22
CA GLY A 144 -2.96 2.48 10.79
C GLY A 144 -2.38 1.10 10.52
N GLN A 145 -1.46 0.65 11.37
CA GLN A 145 -0.90 -0.71 11.29
C GLN A 145 -1.98 -1.76 11.56
N LEU A 146 -2.80 -1.57 12.59
CA LEU A 146 -3.93 -2.46 12.90
C LEU A 146 -4.98 -2.47 11.79
N TYR A 147 -5.25 -1.33 11.15
CA TYR A 147 -6.13 -1.28 10.00
C TYR A 147 -5.62 -2.17 8.86
N PHE A 148 -4.33 -2.07 8.51
CA PHE A 148 -3.73 -2.95 7.50
C PHE A 148 -3.88 -4.44 7.87
N ILE A 149 -3.55 -4.80 9.10
CA ILE A 149 -3.64 -6.20 9.58
C ILE A 149 -5.08 -6.71 9.49
N ASN A 150 -6.05 -5.91 9.90
CA ASN A 150 -7.47 -6.25 9.81
C ASN A 150 -7.93 -6.45 8.35
N GLU A 151 -7.53 -5.57 7.43
CA GLU A 151 -7.83 -5.70 6.00
C GLU A 151 -7.21 -6.98 5.40
N LEU A 152 -5.95 -7.27 5.74
CA LEU A 152 -5.28 -8.49 5.32
C LEU A 152 -6.03 -9.74 5.80
N LEU A 153 -6.45 -9.78 7.08
CA LEU A 153 -7.22 -10.89 7.64
C LEU A 153 -8.58 -11.07 6.96
N ASN A 154 -9.25 -9.99 6.61
CA ASN A 154 -10.53 -10.04 5.89
C ASN A 154 -10.33 -10.61 4.47
N ILE A 155 -9.32 -10.16 3.76
CA ILE A 155 -8.98 -10.63 2.40
C ILE A 155 -8.59 -12.12 2.38
N ILE A 156 -7.92 -12.62 3.43
CA ILE A 156 -7.55 -14.05 3.51
C ILE A 156 -8.78 -14.94 3.75
N LYS A 157 -9.82 -14.42 4.40
CA LYS A 157 -11.06 -15.20 4.69
C LYS A 157 -12.00 -15.32 3.49
N GLU A 158 -11.85 -14.45 2.47
CA GLU A 158 -12.61 -14.49 1.21
C GLU A 158 -11.98 -15.48 0.19
#